data_f4a202a173469d0dd9e90e28f47dbd09
#
_entry.id   f4a202a173469d0dd9e90e28f47dbd09
#
_cell.length_a   1.000
_cell.length_b   1.000
_cell.length_c   1.000
_cell.angle_alpha   90.00
_cell.angle_beta   90.00
_cell.angle_gamma   90.00
#
_symmetry.space_group_name_H-M   'P 1'
#
loop_
_entity.id
_entity.type
_entity.pdbx_description
1 polymer ?
#
loop_
_entity_poly.entity_id
_entity_poly.type
_entity_poly.pdbx_seq_one_letter_code
_entity_poly.pdbx_strand_id
1 'polypeptide(L)'
;MLNPNLQMTHEPEGRADLDSLLGSLLSVLRKEIEIYGELAEAVALEADVLRRPSLESLHESNARKETCILKTRLLEEVRMKTVGRIASALGLDERGLKLQSILPHAQGGLGRDLRDCHRELRSLAARIQEANRRNRGLLDASLE
;
A
#
# COMPACT_ATOMS: atom_id res chain seq x y z
N MET A 1 -36.40 -21.90 24.96
CA MET A 1 -36.23 -20.47 25.17
C MET A 1 -34.86 -20.04 24.66
N LEU A 2 -34.83 -19.34 23.56
CA LEU A 2 -33.57 -18.82 23.03
C LEU A 2 -33.02 -17.76 23.99
N ASN A 3 -31.79 -17.98 24.42
CA ASN A 3 -31.10 -17.06 25.31
C ASN A 3 -30.75 -15.77 24.52
N PRO A 4 -31.39 -14.63 24.78
CA PRO A 4 -31.11 -13.42 24.01
C PRO A 4 -29.66 -12.93 24.15
N ASN A 5 -28.95 -13.40 25.16
CA ASN A 5 -27.53 -13.07 25.34
C ASN A 5 -26.62 -13.75 24.32
N LEU A 6 -27.05 -14.87 23.72
CA LEU A 6 -26.30 -15.54 22.67
C LEU A 6 -26.30 -14.79 21.34
N GLN A 7 -27.38 -14.07 21.05
CA GLN A 7 -27.45 -13.22 19.84
C GLN A 7 -26.65 -11.92 20.00
N MET A 8 -26.57 -11.39 21.22
CA MET A 8 -25.80 -10.18 21.51
C MET A 8 -24.29 -10.43 21.52
N THR A 9 -23.86 -11.66 21.80
CA THR A 9 -22.44 -12.02 21.81
C THR A 9 -21.87 -12.30 20.42
N HIS A 10 -22.71 -12.64 19.43
CA HIS A 10 -22.26 -12.91 18.06
C HIS A 10 -21.95 -11.65 17.26
N GLU A 11 -22.77 -10.60 17.38
CA GLU A 11 -22.52 -9.33 16.68
C GLU A 11 -21.29 -8.59 17.20
N PRO A 12 -21.06 -8.41 18.53
CA PRO A 12 -19.85 -7.79 19.04
C PRO A 12 -18.58 -8.55 18.69
N GLU A 13 -18.62 -9.90 18.70
CA GLU A 13 -17.47 -10.73 18.34
C GLU A 13 -17.14 -10.61 16.84
N GLY A 14 -18.15 -10.68 15.97
CA GLY A 14 -17.98 -10.48 14.54
C GLY A 14 -17.46 -9.09 14.20
N ARG A 15 -17.93 -8.07 14.92
CA ARG A 15 -17.47 -6.70 14.74
C ARG A 15 -16.05 -6.51 15.27
N ALA A 16 -15.72 -7.11 16.40
CA ALA A 16 -14.37 -7.07 16.98
C ALA A 16 -13.37 -7.74 16.03
N ASP A 17 -13.73 -8.88 15.44
CA ASP A 17 -12.88 -9.58 14.47
C ASP A 17 -12.68 -8.72 13.19
N LEU A 18 -13.72 -8.10 12.71
CA LEU A 18 -13.63 -7.19 11.57
C LEU A 18 -12.74 -5.99 11.89
N ASP A 19 -12.94 -5.37 13.04
CA ASP A 19 -12.11 -4.23 13.47
C ASP A 19 -10.65 -4.63 13.66
N SER A 20 -10.39 -5.83 14.14
CA SER A 20 -9.03 -6.39 14.24
C SER A 20 -8.38 -6.56 12.86
N LEU A 21 -9.13 -7.08 11.89
CA LEU A 21 -8.65 -7.22 10.51
C LEU A 21 -8.42 -5.85 9.85
N LEU A 22 -9.31 -4.90 10.07
CA LEU A 22 -9.16 -3.54 9.58
C LEU A 22 -7.97 -2.83 10.22
N GLY A 23 -7.72 -3.09 11.51
CA GLY A 23 -6.53 -2.61 12.21
C GLY A 23 -5.25 -3.19 11.63
N SER A 24 -5.25 -4.47 11.27
CA SER A 24 -4.14 -5.13 10.59
C SER A 24 -3.91 -4.52 9.20
N LEU A 25 -4.97 -4.23 8.47
CA LEU A 25 -4.90 -3.55 7.19
C LEU A 25 -4.26 -2.15 7.33
N LEU A 26 -4.69 -1.39 8.34
CA LEU A 26 -4.11 -0.07 8.63
C LEU A 26 -2.61 -0.17 8.88
N SER A 27 -2.18 -1.16 9.65
CA SER A 27 -0.77 -1.40 9.93
C SER A 27 0.03 -1.68 8.67
N VAL A 28 -0.50 -2.50 7.76
CA VAL A 28 0.12 -2.80 6.47
C VAL A 28 0.20 -1.54 5.60
N LEU A 29 -0.89 -0.76 5.52
CA LEU A 29 -0.91 0.47 4.72
C LEU A 29 0.12 1.49 5.21
N ARG A 30 0.30 1.62 6.52
CA ARG A 30 1.33 2.50 7.09
C ARG A 30 2.73 2.07 6.70
N LYS A 31 2.99 0.77 6.68
CA LYS A 31 4.28 0.24 6.20
C LYS A 31 4.47 0.46 4.70
N GLU A 32 3.42 0.28 3.92
CA GLU A 32 3.46 0.57 2.49
C GLU A 32 3.77 2.05 2.21
N ILE A 33 3.16 2.96 2.97
CA ILE A 33 3.43 4.40 2.86
C ILE A 33 4.92 4.67 3.11
N GLU A 34 5.48 4.08 4.15
CA GLU A 34 6.89 4.21 4.49
C GLU A 34 7.79 3.74 3.34
N ILE A 35 7.52 2.57 2.79
CA ILE A 35 8.33 1.99 1.70
C ILE A 35 8.12 2.75 0.39
N TYR A 36 6.89 3.16 0.07
CA TYR A 36 6.62 3.99 -1.09
C TYR A 36 7.32 5.35 -0.99
N GLY A 37 7.42 5.91 0.23
CA GLY A 37 8.20 7.11 0.49
C GLY A 37 9.68 6.91 0.19
N GLU A 38 10.25 5.77 0.61
CA GLU A 38 11.63 5.40 0.30
C GLU A 38 11.84 5.23 -1.21
N LEU A 39 10.89 4.59 -1.88
CA LEU A 39 10.95 4.41 -3.34
C LEU A 39 10.87 5.75 -4.08
N ALA A 40 9.97 6.63 -3.66
CA ALA A 40 9.84 7.97 -4.22
C ALA A 40 11.17 8.75 -4.11
N GLU A 41 11.81 8.66 -2.96
CA GLU A 41 13.12 9.26 -2.73
C GLU A 41 14.20 8.62 -3.60
N ALA A 42 14.23 7.30 -3.72
CA ALA A 42 15.18 6.58 -4.57
C ALA A 42 15.04 6.99 -6.04
N VAL A 43 13.81 7.12 -6.54
CA VAL A 43 13.54 7.55 -7.91
C VAL A 43 13.93 9.02 -8.13
N ALA A 44 13.71 9.88 -7.13
CA ALA A 44 14.15 11.28 -7.19
C ALA A 44 15.67 11.39 -7.27
N LEU A 45 16.39 10.60 -6.47
CA LEU A 45 17.86 10.56 -6.50
C LEU A 45 18.41 9.96 -7.81
N GLU A 46 17.68 9.03 -8.42
CA GLU A 46 18.03 8.47 -9.73
C GLU A 46 18.14 9.56 -10.80
N ALA A 47 17.33 10.60 -10.73
CA ALA A 47 17.40 11.74 -11.66
C ALA A 47 18.77 12.41 -11.61
N ASP A 48 19.33 12.60 -10.44
CA ASP A 48 20.66 13.21 -10.27
C ASP A 48 21.75 12.31 -10.83
N VAL A 49 21.64 11.00 -10.60
CA VAL A 49 22.57 10.01 -11.14
C VAL A 49 22.54 10.00 -12.68
N LEU A 50 21.34 10.09 -13.27
CA LEU A 50 21.17 10.08 -14.73
C LEU A 50 21.74 11.35 -15.40
N ARG A 51 21.81 12.47 -14.68
CA ARG A 51 22.42 13.70 -15.18
C ARG A 51 23.93 13.64 -15.24
N ARG A 52 24.54 12.94 -14.28
CA ARG A 52 26.00 12.75 -14.20
C ARG A 52 26.32 11.30 -13.87
N PRO A 53 26.12 10.39 -14.83
CA PRO A 53 26.24 8.97 -14.55
C PRO A 53 27.70 8.55 -14.38
N SER A 54 27.92 7.67 -13.40
CA SER A 54 29.11 6.84 -13.29
C SER A 54 28.66 5.40 -13.12
N LEU A 55 29.49 4.44 -13.43
CA LEU A 55 29.17 3.03 -13.27
C LEU A 55 28.79 2.70 -11.83
N GLU A 56 29.53 3.24 -10.87
CA GLU A 56 29.31 3.06 -9.45
C GLU A 56 27.97 3.65 -9.01
N SER A 57 27.66 4.89 -9.37
CA SER A 57 26.43 5.57 -8.99
C SER A 57 25.20 4.93 -9.62
N LEU A 58 25.29 4.47 -10.86
CA LEU A 58 24.21 3.73 -11.53
C LEU A 58 23.94 2.40 -10.82
N HIS A 59 24.99 1.69 -10.43
CA HIS A 59 24.86 0.41 -9.73
C HIS A 59 24.22 0.58 -8.36
N GLU A 60 24.65 1.56 -7.58
CA GLU A 60 24.06 1.87 -6.27
C GLU A 60 22.59 2.30 -6.37
N SER A 61 22.28 3.15 -7.34
CA SER A 61 20.91 3.62 -7.59
C SER A 61 19.99 2.47 -7.95
N ASN A 62 20.41 1.59 -8.85
CA ASN A 62 19.66 0.42 -9.24
C ASN A 62 19.45 -0.55 -8.07
N ALA A 63 20.47 -0.82 -7.27
CA ALA A 63 20.38 -1.70 -6.12
C ALA A 63 19.38 -1.18 -5.08
N ARG A 64 19.42 0.12 -4.80
CA ARG A 64 18.48 0.78 -3.88
C ARG A 64 17.04 0.68 -4.37
N LYS A 65 16.83 0.98 -5.64
CA LYS A 65 15.51 0.93 -6.28
C LYS A 65 14.95 -0.50 -6.27
N GLU A 66 15.76 -1.50 -6.62
CA GLU A 66 15.37 -2.91 -6.60
C GLU A 66 14.97 -3.37 -5.21
N THR A 67 15.72 -2.99 -4.18
CA THR A 67 15.40 -3.32 -2.79
C THR A 67 14.04 -2.76 -2.40
N CYS A 68 13.76 -1.51 -2.73
CA CYS A 68 12.46 -0.88 -2.45
C CYS A 68 11.32 -1.59 -3.20
N ILE A 69 11.53 -1.96 -4.46
CA ILE A 69 10.53 -2.68 -5.26
C ILE A 69 10.21 -4.04 -4.65
N LEU A 70 11.22 -4.79 -4.19
CA LEU A 70 11.00 -6.08 -3.54
C LEU A 70 10.21 -5.94 -2.24
N LYS A 71 10.54 -4.95 -1.43
CA LYS A 71 9.79 -4.65 -0.19
C LYS A 71 8.33 -4.29 -0.50
N THR A 72 8.12 -3.49 -1.54
CA THR A 72 6.78 -3.10 -1.99
C THR A 72 5.96 -4.32 -2.38
N ARG A 73 6.53 -5.24 -3.15
CA ARG A 73 5.84 -6.48 -3.57
C ARG A 73 5.45 -7.35 -2.39
N LEU A 74 6.35 -7.50 -1.42
CA LEU A 74 6.05 -8.29 -0.21
C LEU A 74 4.89 -7.69 0.59
N LEU A 75 4.86 -6.38 0.75
CA LEU A 75 3.78 -5.69 1.45
C LEU A 75 2.46 -5.75 0.68
N GLU A 76 2.50 -5.69 -0.65
CA GLU A 76 1.31 -5.87 -1.49
C GLU A 76 0.70 -7.25 -1.30
N GLU A 77 1.53 -8.30 -1.22
CA GLU A 77 1.04 -9.66 -0.94
C GLU A 77 0.36 -9.74 0.43
N VAL A 78 0.95 -9.15 1.46
CA VAL A 78 0.36 -9.10 2.79
C VAL A 78 -0.96 -8.33 2.77
N ARG A 79 -1.01 -7.20 2.07
CA ARG A 79 -2.24 -6.42 1.91
C ARG A 79 -3.33 -7.23 1.23
N MET A 80 -3.02 -7.91 0.14
CA MET A 80 -3.97 -8.75 -0.60
C MET A 80 -4.55 -9.87 0.27
N LYS A 81 -3.72 -10.51 1.07
CA LYS A 81 -4.18 -11.54 2.02
C LYS A 81 -5.10 -10.96 3.08
N THR A 82 -4.75 -9.80 3.62
CA THR A 82 -5.55 -9.11 4.64
C THR A 82 -6.91 -8.69 4.04
N VAL A 83 -6.90 -8.12 2.84
CA VAL A 83 -8.11 -7.74 2.11
C VAL A 83 -9.00 -8.97 1.85
N GLY A 84 -8.40 -10.11 1.48
CA GLY A 84 -9.10 -11.36 1.28
C GLY A 84 -9.81 -11.84 2.54
N ARG A 85 -9.16 -11.75 3.70
CA ARG A 85 -9.76 -12.10 4.99
C ARG A 85 -10.91 -11.17 5.35
N ILE A 86 -10.76 -9.88 5.08
CA ILE A 86 -11.84 -8.90 5.31
C ILE A 86 -13.02 -9.21 4.39
N ALA A 87 -12.76 -9.49 3.13
CA ALA A 87 -13.80 -9.87 2.17
C ALA A 87 -14.59 -11.09 2.65
N SER A 88 -13.89 -12.12 3.12
CA SER A 88 -14.53 -13.31 3.69
C SER A 88 -15.41 -12.97 4.89
N ALA A 89 -14.92 -12.13 5.80
CA ALA A 89 -15.66 -11.70 6.97
C ALA A 89 -16.91 -10.90 6.62
N LEU A 90 -16.87 -10.15 5.50
CA LEU A 90 -18.00 -9.35 5.02
C LEU A 90 -18.92 -10.10 4.04
N GLY A 91 -18.55 -11.31 3.65
CA GLY A 91 -19.30 -12.07 2.64
C GLY A 91 -19.18 -11.49 1.23
N LEU A 92 -18.10 -10.79 0.95
CA LEU A 92 -17.83 -10.20 -0.36
C LEU A 92 -16.97 -11.12 -1.22
N ASP A 93 -17.13 -11.00 -2.55
CA ASP A 93 -16.28 -11.71 -3.49
C ASP A 93 -14.86 -11.10 -3.51
N GLU A 94 -13.85 -11.93 -3.34
CA GLU A 94 -12.45 -11.51 -3.36
C GLU A 94 -11.99 -11.05 -4.75
N ARG A 95 -12.65 -11.49 -5.81
CA ARG A 95 -12.26 -11.18 -7.19
C ARG A 95 -12.46 -9.70 -7.49
N GLY A 96 -11.39 -9.05 -7.87
CA GLY A 96 -11.42 -7.63 -8.22
C GLY A 96 -11.73 -6.71 -7.06
N LEU A 97 -11.69 -7.20 -5.82
CA LEU A 97 -11.94 -6.39 -4.64
C LEU A 97 -10.81 -5.39 -4.46
N LYS A 98 -11.17 -4.13 -4.41
CA LYS A 98 -10.24 -3.03 -4.19
C LYS A 98 -10.36 -2.52 -2.77
N LEU A 99 -9.29 -1.87 -2.30
CA LEU A 99 -9.29 -1.19 -1.01
C LEU A 99 -10.48 -0.24 -0.86
N GLN A 100 -10.84 0.48 -1.91
CA GLN A 100 -12.01 1.37 -1.94
C GLN A 100 -13.31 0.67 -1.58
N SER A 101 -13.46 -0.61 -1.92
CA SER A 101 -14.66 -1.39 -1.61
C SER A 101 -14.79 -1.70 -0.12
N ILE A 102 -13.68 -1.70 0.60
CA ILE A 102 -13.61 -2.01 2.03
C ILE A 102 -13.82 -0.76 2.89
N LEU A 103 -13.39 0.41 2.42
CA LEU A 103 -13.42 1.65 3.20
C LEU A 103 -14.78 1.99 3.77
N PRO A 104 -15.94 1.81 3.06
CA PRO A 104 -17.25 2.08 3.63
C PRO A 104 -17.62 1.23 4.83
N HIS A 105 -16.98 0.06 5.00
CA HIS A 105 -17.25 -0.85 6.11
C HIS A 105 -16.45 -0.49 7.37
N ALA A 106 -15.50 0.42 7.27
CA ALA A 106 -14.71 0.90 8.40
C ALA A 106 -15.35 2.15 8.98
N GLN A 107 -15.50 2.18 10.31
CA GLN A 107 -16.21 3.25 11.02
C GLN A 107 -15.26 4.01 11.95
N GLY A 108 -15.66 5.23 12.30
CA GLY A 108 -14.98 6.05 13.30
C GLY A 108 -13.57 6.45 12.92
N GLY A 109 -12.68 6.48 13.91
CA GLY A 109 -11.28 6.87 13.74
C GLY A 109 -10.51 5.90 12.83
N LEU A 110 -10.80 4.60 12.93
CA LEU A 110 -10.19 3.58 12.09
C LEU A 110 -10.53 3.81 10.60
N GLY A 111 -11.79 4.09 10.29
CA GLY A 111 -12.21 4.39 8.93
C GLY A 111 -11.53 5.64 8.39
N ARG A 112 -11.38 6.66 9.22
CA ARG A 112 -10.71 7.90 8.86
C ARG A 112 -9.23 7.66 8.56
N ASP A 113 -8.54 6.92 9.41
CA ASP A 113 -7.13 6.60 9.24
C ASP A 113 -6.88 5.77 7.98
N LEU A 114 -7.75 4.81 7.70
CA LEU A 114 -7.68 3.99 6.48
C LEU A 114 -7.85 4.85 5.22
N ARG A 115 -8.81 5.77 5.22
CA ARG A 115 -9.02 6.69 4.09
C ARG A 115 -7.83 7.61 3.87
N ASP A 116 -7.25 8.12 4.95
CA ASP A 116 -6.07 8.98 4.90
C ASP A 116 -4.86 8.23 4.32
N CYS A 117 -4.64 6.99 4.77
CA CYS A 117 -3.58 6.13 4.22
C CYS A 117 -3.80 5.84 2.73
N HIS A 118 -5.03 5.56 2.34
CA HIS A 118 -5.36 5.30 0.94
C HIS A 118 -5.03 6.51 0.04
N ARG A 119 -5.40 7.71 0.49
CA ARG A 119 -5.08 8.95 -0.24
C ARG A 119 -3.57 9.18 -0.33
N GLU A 120 -2.86 8.96 0.75
CA GLU A 120 -1.41 9.14 0.79
C GLU A 120 -0.70 8.15 -0.14
N LEU A 121 -1.11 6.89 -0.14
CA LEU A 121 -0.57 5.88 -1.05
C LEU A 121 -0.81 6.24 -2.52
N ARG A 122 -2.00 6.71 -2.85
CA ARG A 122 -2.31 7.15 -4.22
C ARG A 122 -1.45 8.34 -4.64
N SER A 123 -1.26 9.29 -3.74
CA SER A 123 -0.40 10.45 -3.98
C SER A 123 1.06 10.03 -4.22
N LEU A 124 1.58 9.14 -3.39
CA LEU A 124 2.94 8.61 -3.54
C LEU A 124 3.10 7.82 -4.84
N ALA A 125 2.13 6.97 -5.18
CA ALA A 125 2.15 6.21 -6.43
C ALA A 125 2.19 7.14 -7.66
N ALA A 126 1.39 8.20 -7.65
CA ALA A 126 1.38 9.20 -8.72
C ALA A 126 2.74 9.93 -8.84
N ARG A 127 3.35 10.28 -7.71
CA ARG A 127 4.67 10.90 -7.68
C ARG A 127 5.75 9.99 -8.24
N ILE A 128 5.71 8.71 -7.88
CA ILE A 128 6.67 7.72 -8.37
C ILE A 128 6.52 7.53 -9.88
N GLN A 129 5.30 7.40 -10.38
CA GLN A 129 5.02 7.26 -11.81
C GLN A 129 5.52 8.46 -12.60
N GLU A 130 5.26 9.67 -12.11
CA GLU A 130 5.71 10.90 -12.75
C GLU A 130 7.24 11.02 -12.73
N ALA A 131 7.88 10.70 -11.61
CA ALA A 131 9.33 10.71 -11.50
C ALA A 131 9.98 9.65 -12.40
N ASN A 132 9.42 8.45 -12.49
CA ASN A 132 9.90 7.41 -13.40
C ASN A 132 9.79 7.85 -14.86
N ARG A 133 8.70 8.51 -15.23
CA ARG A 133 8.51 9.03 -16.59
C ARG A 133 9.57 10.07 -16.93
N ARG A 134 9.86 10.99 -16.01
CA ARG A 134 10.92 11.99 -16.20
C ARG A 134 12.29 11.35 -16.30
N ASN A 135 12.58 10.35 -15.49
CA ASN A 135 13.85 9.64 -15.52
C ASN A 135 14.04 8.87 -16.82
N ARG A 136 12.97 8.30 -17.36
CA ARG A 136 13.01 7.65 -18.68
C ARG A 136 13.35 8.66 -19.77
N GLY A 137 12.78 9.86 -19.72
CA GLY A 137 13.12 10.94 -20.63
C GLY A 137 14.59 11.36 -20.55
N LEU A 138 15.15 11.44 -19.34
CA LEU A 138 16.56 11.73 -19.14
C LEU A 138 17.46 10.64 -19.70
N LEU A 139 17.09 9.38 -19.53
CA LEU A 139 17.83 8.25 -20.07
C LEU A 139 17.82 8.25 -21.60
N ASP A 140 16.65 8.44 -22.20
CA ASP A 140 16.49 8.50 -23.64
C ASP A 140 17.34 9.63 -24.26
N ALA A 141 17.31 10.81 -23.65
CA ALA A 141 18.11 11.96 -24.06
C ALA A 141 19.62 11.67 -24.00
N SER A 142 20.07 10.91 -23.00
CA SER A 142 21.48 10.56 -22.87
C SER A 142 21.95 9.53 -23.90
N LEU A 143 21.02 8.77 -24.50
CA LEU A 143 21.33 7.78 -25.52
C LEU A 143 21.33 8.36 -26.94
N GLU A 144 20.79 9.57 -27.11
CA GLU A 144 20.85 10.29 -28.38
C GLU A 144 22.23 10.91 -28.61
#